data_4313c9ccb36df30652bac69aae5243b0
#
_entry.id   4313c9ccb36df30652bac69aae5243b0
#
_cell.length_a   1.000
_cell.length_b   1.000
_cell.length_c   1.000
_cell.angle_alpha   90.00
_cell.angle_beta   90.00
_cell.angle_gamma   90.00
#
_symmetry.space_group_name_H-M   'P 1'
#
loop_
_entity.id
_entity.type
_entity.pdbx_description
1 polymer ?
#
loop_
_entity_poly.entity_id
_entity_poly.type
_entity_poly.pdbx_seq_one_letter_code
_entity_poly.pdbx_strand_id
1 'polypeptide(L)'
;MSTAQSQRFAYLGPVGTFTEAALKKITCDSDIKTPYANVTAALDAVRDGEADFALVPIENSVEGVVARTLDELAIGDPLTISGEVTLPVTFAFMVKRGTQNVQRIGTHPHAESQCRDYIAQKYPHAEIVPYPSTAAAAEALSKGDLDAAIASSAAAEHYDLEIREADIGDNSGAVTRFICAQKPGWIPEPTGHDRTSMAVFIDIDHAGALLEILQVFAKYDVNLTFIQSRPTGRELGHYHFIIDVEGHIKDTPVEKSVAELREICDDIRFLGSYPREVRA
;
A
#
# COMPACT_ATOMS: atom_id res chain seq x y z
N MET A 1 -22.02 -27.83 2.55
CA MET A 1 -21.36 -26.69 1.91
C MET A 1 -21.49 -25.54 2.88
N SER A 2 -20.41 -25.16 3.58
CA SER A 2 -20.40 -23.99 4.43
C SER A 2 -20.53 -22.77 3.51
N THR A 3 -21.59 -22.02 3.60
CA THR A 3 -21.71 -20.72 2.93
C THR A 3 -20.62 -19.82 3.54
N ALA A 4 -19.56 -19.59 2.80
CA ALA A 4 -18.57 -18.59 3.20
C ALA A 4 -19.35 -17.29 3.42
N GLN A 5 -19.24 -16.76 4.62
CA GLN A 5 -19.91 -15.52 4.99
C GLN A 5 -19.26 -14.41 4.16
N SER A 6 -20.06 -13.58 3.49
CA SER A 6 -19.59 -12.41 2.75
C SER A 6 -18.78 -11.51 3.70
N GLN A 7 -17.54 -11.19 3.31
CA GLN A 7 -16.63 -10.32 4.07
C GLN A 7 -16.76 -8.89 3.58
N ARG A 8 -16.52 -7.93 4.48
CA ARG A 8 -16.58 -6.49 4.19
C ARG A 8 -15.17 -5.94 4.15
N PHE A 9 -14.80 -5.38 3.01
CA PHE A 9 -13.49 -4.78 2.77
C PHE A 9 -13.61 -3.28 2.59
N ALA A 10 -12.90 -2.52 3.41
CA ALA A 10 -12.59 -1.12 3.16
C ALA A 10 -11.33 -1.02 2.29
N TYR A 11 -11.24 -0.03 1.41
CA TYR A 11 -10.03 0.18 0.64
C TYR A 11 -9.82 1.66 0.28
N LEU A 12 -8.57 2.04 0.00
CA LEU A 12 -8.24 3.38 -0.49
C LEU A 12 -8.82 3.57 -1.90
N GLY A 13 -9.92 4.34 -1.96
CA GLY A 13 -10.63 4.69 -3.19
C GLY A 13 -9.98 5.83 -3.99
N PRO A 14 -10.69 6.32 -4.98
CA PRO A 14 -12.00 5.88 -5.45
C PRO A 14 -11.98 4.53 -6.19
N VAL A 15 -13.13 4.15 -6.77
CA VAL A 15 -13.22 3.00 -7.70
C VAL A 15 -12.30 3.23 -8.90
N GLY A 16 -11.73 2.16 -9.47
CA GLY A 16 -10.78 2.25 -10.59
C GLY A 16 -9.32 2.47 -10.16
N THR A 17 -9.02 2.48 -8.85
CA THR A 17 -7.65 2.62 -8.33
C THR A 17 -6.85 1.32 -8.40
N PHE A 18 -5.50 1.43 -8.28
CA PHE A 18 -4.62 0.29 -8.09
C PHE A 18 -4.96 -0.51 -6.82
N THR A 19 -5.46 0.17 -5.77
CA THR A 19 -5.89 -0.50 -4.55
C THR A 19 -7.09 -1.42 -4.80
N GLU A 20 -8.06 -0.96 -5.57
CA GLU A 20 -9.19 -1.81 -5.97
C GLU A 20 -8.73 -3.00 -6.84
N ALA A 21 -7.81 -2.75 -7.78
CA ALA A 21 -7.25 -3.83 -8.61
C ALA A 21 -6.49 -4.87 -7.75
N ALA A 22 -5.75 -4.45 -6.73
CA ALA A 22 -5.13 -5.34 -5.76
C ALA A 22 -6.18 -6.09 -4.91
N LEU A 23 -7.25 -5.40 -4.49
CA LEU A 23 -8.34 -6.01 -3.72
C LEU A 23 -9.05 -7.13 -4.48
N LYS A 24 -9.25 -6.98 -5.78
CA LYS A 24 -9.85 -8.02 -6.65
C LYS A 24 -9.05 -9.32 -6.68
N LYS A 25 -7.74 -9.29 -6.37
CA LYS A 25 -6.91 -10.52 -6.31
C LYS A 25 -7.20 -11.38 -5.09
N ILE A 26 -7.72 -10.81 -4.01
CA ILE A 26 -7.91 -11.49 -2.72
C ILE A 26 -9.37 -11.60 -2.30
N THR A 27 -10.29 -11.06 -3.07
CA THR A 27 -11.73 -11.05 -2.78
C THR A 27 -12.53 -11.81 -3.81
N CYS A 28 -13.70 -12.29 -3.42
CA CYS A 28 -14.69 -12.88 -4.33
C CYS A 28 -15.86 -11.91 -4.61
N ASP A 29 -16.73 -12.30 -5.55
CA ASP A 29 -17.84 -11.44 -5.98
C ASP A 29 -18.88 -11.20 -4.90
N SER A 30 -19.01 -12.14 -3.95
CA SER A 30 -19.92 -12.01 -2.80
C SER A 30 -19.43 -11.02 -1.73
N ASP A 31 -18.16 -10.60 -1.77
CA ASP A 31 -17.61 -9.70 -0.77
C ASP A 31 -18.03 -8.24 -1.04
N ILE A 32 -18.29 -7.51 0.04
CA ILE A 32 -18.65 -6.10 0.00
C ILE A 32 -17.36 -5.28 -0.01
N LYS A 33 -17.19 -4.43 -1.02
CA LYS A 33 -16.00 -3.61 -1.24
C LYS A 33 -16.38 -2.13 -1.19
N THR A 34 -15.94 -1.43 -0.16
CA THR A 34 -16.30 -0.01 0.06
C THR A 34 -15.07 0.88 -0.08
N PRO A 35 -15.07 1.83 -1.04
CA PRO A 35 -13.99 2.80 -1.19
C PRO A 35 -14.07 3.90 -0.13
N TYR A 36 -12.91 4.29 0.41
CA TYR A 36 -12.75 5.40 1.35
C TYR A 36 -11.82 6.48 0.78
N ALA A 37 -12.02 7.72 1.20
CA ALA A 37 -11.33 8.87 0.63
C ALA A 37 -9.82 8.92 0.93
N ASN A 38 -9.36 8.27 2.01
CA ASN A 38 -7.97 8.22 2.42
C ASN A 38 -7.67 6.98 3.25
N VAL A 39 -6.38 6.72 3.49
CA VAL A 39 -5.89 5.57 4.26
C VAL A 39 -6.49 5.52 5.66
N THR A 40 -6.49 6.65 6.39
CA THR A 40 -7.03 6.72 7.74
C THR A 40 -8.48 6.28 7.79
N ALA A 41 -9.33 6.82 6.92
CA ALA A 41 -10.75 6.46 6.87
C ALA A 41 -10.98 4.97 6.53
N ALA A 42 -10.15 4.38 5.68
CA ALA A 42 -10.26 2.95 5.37
C ALA A 42 -9.87 2.08 6.57
N LEU A 43 -8.85 2.47 7.35
CA LEU A 43 -8.44 1.76 8.56
C LEU A 43 -9.43 1.98 9.71
N ASP A 44 -9.99 3.19 9.84
CA ASP A 44 -11.01 3.50 10.85
C ASP A 44 -12.29 2.70 10.63
N ALA A 45 -12.68 2.45 9.39
CA ALA A 45 -13.82 1.57 9.10
C ALA A 45 -13.65 0.16 9.70
N VAL A 46 -12.42 -0.36 9.82
CA VAL A 46 -12.14 -1.60 10.52
C VAL A 46 -12.20 -1.40 12.04
N ARG A 47 -11.61 -0.32 12.55
CA ARG A 47 -11.64 0.03 13.99
C ARG A 47 -13.07 0.14 14.52
N ASP A 48 -13.93 0.79 13.75
CA ASP A 48 -15.35 1.02 14.08
C ASP A 48 -16.23 -0.22 13.82
N GLY A 49 -15.71 -1.23 13.13
CA GLY A 49 -16.46 -2.46 12.80
C GLY A 49 -17.40 -2.30 11.61
N GLU A 50 -17.25 -1.26 10.82
CA GLU A 50 -17.96 -1.08 9.54
C GLU A 50 -17.42 -2.04 8.46
N ALA A 51 -16.12 -2.37 8.52
CA ALA A 51 -15.46 -3.36 7.68
C ALA A 51 -14.75 -4.43 8.53
N ASP A 52 -14.57 -5.62 7.95
CA ASP A 52 -13.83 -6.71 8.57
C ASP A 52 -12.33 -6.58 8.27
N PHE A 53 -12.01 -6.06 7.08
CA PHE A 53 -10.65 -5.85 6.58
C PHE A 53 -10.51 -4.49 5.90
N ALA A 54 -9.27 -3.95 5.91
CA ALA A 54 -8.91 -2.80 5.09
C ALA A 54 -7.70 -3.13 4.23
N LEU A 55 -7.79 -2.88 2.91
CA LEU A 55 -6.64 -2.94 2.00
C LEU A 55 -6.12 -1.54 1.73
N VAL A 56 -4.86 -1.29 2.10
CA VAL A 56 -4.19 0.00 1.91
C VAL A 56 -2.76 -0.18 1.39
N PRO A 57 -2.23 0.76 0.58
CA PRO A 57 -0.85 0.71 0.13
C PRO A 57 0.11 1.00 1.29
N ILE A 58 1.25 0.32 1.34
CA ILE A 58 2.30 0.54 2.35
C ILE A 58 3.61 1.05 1.73
N GLU A 59 3.96 0.54 0.54
CA GLU A 59 5.16 0.99 -0.18
C GLU A 59 5.00 0.82 -1.70
N ASN A 60 5.70 1.68 -2.43
CA ASN A 60 5.86 1.59 -3.89
C ASN A 60 7.35 1.59 -4.21
N SER A 61 7.78 0.76 -5.15
CA SER A 61 9.20 0.61 -5.49
C SER A 61 9.84 1.85 -6.12
N VAL A 62 9.05 2.81 -6.60
CA VAL A 62 9.51 4.06 -7.22
C VAL A 62 9.31 5.24 -6.28
N GLU A 63 8.11 5.38 -5.68
CA GLU A 63 7.72 6.51 -4.85
C GLU A 63 8.14 6.34 -3.37
N GLY A 64 8.52 5.12 -2.97
CA GLY A 64 8.88 4.81 -1.61
C GLY A 64 7.68 4.48 -0.71
N VAL A 65 7.78 4.83 0.56
CA VAL A 65 6.81 4.42 1.59
C VAL A 65 5.57 5.30 1.61
N VAL A 66 4.44 4.69 1.93
CA VAL A 66 3.19 5.42 2.22
C VAL A 66 3.19 5.79 3.71
N ALA A 67 3.74 6.95 4.02
CA ALA A 67 3.97 7.42 5.38
C ALA A 67 2.72 7.34 6.27
N ARG A 68 1.55 7.71 5.73
CA ARG A 68 0.29 7.65 6.47
C ARG A 68 -0.07 6.24 6.93
N THR A 69 0.12 5.23 6.08
CA THR A 69 -0.14 3.83 6.45
C THR A 69 0.76 3.38 7.61
N LEU A 70 2.05 3.73 7.53
CA LEU A 70 3.01 3.39 8.60
C LEU A 70 2.63 4.05 9.92
N ASP A 71 2.29 5.35 9.89
CA ASP A 71 1.92 6.10 11.09
C ASP A 71 0.63 5.55 11.73
N GLU A 72 -0.39 5.25 10.92
CA GLU A 72 -1.66 4.67 11.39
C GLU A 72 -1.48 3.29 12.05
N LEU A 73 -0.60 2.46 11.52
CA LEU A 73 -0.29 1.15 12.10
C LEU A 73 0.52 1.27 13.39
N ALA A 74 1.49 2.21 13.43
CA ALA A 74 2.40 2.36 14.56
C ALA A 74 1.76 3.08 15.76
N ILE A 75 0.98 4.15 15.50
CA ILE A 75 0.54 5.08 16.56
C ILE A 75 -0.99 5.05 16.74
N GLY A 76 -1.76 4.73 15.70
CA GLY A 76 -3.22 4.63 15.75
C GLY A 76 -3.72 3.51 16.65
N ASP A 77 -5.04 3.42 16.82
CA ASP A 77 -5.66 2.30 17.52
C ASP A 77 -5.27 0.97 16.86
N PRO A 78 -4.95 -0.07 17.67
CA PRO A 78 -4.30 -1.28 17.17
C PRO A 78 -5.07 -1.98 16.05
N LEU A 79 -4.35 -2.26 14.98
CA LEU A 79 -4.75 -3.17 13.90
C LEU A 79 -3.65 -4.20 13.67
N THR A 80 -4.00 -5.33 13.06
CA THR A 80 -3.07 -6.40 12.73
C THR A 80 -3.10 -6.67 11.22
N ILE A 81 -1.93 -6.76 10.61
CA ILE A 81 -1.79 -7.16 9.21
C ILE A 81 -1.99 -8.67 9.12
N SER A 82 -2.91 -9.10 8.27
CA SER A 82 -3.24 -10.52 8.03
C SER A 82 -2.75 -11.04 6.68
N GLY A 83 -2.29 -10.16 5.80
CA GLY A 83 -1.79 -10.52 4.48
C GLY A 83 -1.24 -9.33 3.72
N GLU A 84 -0.59 -9.62 2.61
CA GLU A 84 -0.09 -8.61 1.66
C GLU A 84 -0.47 -8.98 0.23
N VAL A 85 -0.54 -7.96 -0.62
CA VAL A 85 -0.73 -8.09 -2.08
C VAL A 85 0.27 -7.18 -2.76
N THR A 86 0.96 -7.70 -3.76
CA THR A 86 1.78 -6.90 -4.66
C THR A 86 1.10 -6.74 -6.01
N LEU A 87 1.17 -5.54 -6.56
CA LEU A 87 0.59 -5.23 -7.87
C LEU A 87 1.62 -4.47 -8.71
N PRO A 88 1.94 -4.94 -9.92
CA PRO A 88 2.66 -4.13 -10.90
C PRO A 88 1.89 -2.84 -11.18
N VAL A 89 2.60 -1.71 -11.18
CA VAL A 89 2.00 -0.41 -11.51
C VAL A 89 2.25 -0.14 -12.97
N THR A 90 1.20 -0.26 -13.77
CA THR A 90 1.21 0.06 -15.20
C THR A 90 0.19 1.17 -15.47
N PHE A 91 0.60 2.13 -16.29
CA PHE A 91 -0.25 3.24 -16.68
C PHE A 91 -0.73 3.08 -18.11
N ALA A 92 -2.01 3.38 -18.34
CA ALA A 92 -2.61 3.42 -19.66
C ALA A 92 -3.01 4.86 -20.02
N PHE A 93 -2.77 5.23 -21.26
CA PHE A 93 -3.31 6.45 -21.85
C PHE A 93 -4.70 6.16 -22.40
N MET A 94 -5.69 6.89 -21.92
CA MET A 94 -7.07 6.65 -22.24
C MET A 94 -7.81 7.92 -22.66
N VAL A 95 -8.85 7.74 -23.49
CA VAL A 95 -9.68 8.79 -24.02
C VAL A 95 -11.15 8.36 -24.05
N LYS A 96 -12.06 9.29 -24.28
CA LYS A 96 -13.43 8.93 -24.69
C LYS A 96 -13.43 8.46 -26.13
N ARG A 97 -14.28 7.50 -26.47
CA ARG A 97 -14.40 6.99 -27.84
C ARG A 97 -14.67 8.14 -28.83
N GLY A 98 -13.90 8.16 -29.91
CA GLY A 98 -14.02 9.18 -30.96
C GLY A 98 -13.24 10.48 -30.72
N THR A 99 -12.53 10.64 -29.62
CA THR A 99 -11.64 11.79 -29.38
C THR A 99 -10.58 11.87 -30.48
N GLN A 100 -10.48 12.99 -31.22
CA GLN A 100 -9.50 13.19 -32.29
C GLN A 100 -8.31 14.03 -31.83
N ASN A 101 -8.55 15.03 -30.99
CA ASN A 101 -7.54 15.97 -30.52
C ASN A 101 -7.41 15.89 -29.01
N VAL A 102 -6.17 15.97 -28.52
CA VAL A 102 -5.84 15.92 -27.10
C VAL A 102 -5.07 17.18 -26.75
N GLN A 103 -5.69 18.05 -25.97
CA GLN A 103 -5.09 19.29 -25.45
C GLN A 103 -4.90 19.26 -23.94
N ARG A 104 -5.77 18.53 -23.22
CA ARG A 104 -5.76 18.44 -21.76
C ARG A 104 -5.70 16.98 -21.31
N ILE A 105 -4.63 16.63 -20.60
CA ILE A 105 -4.41 15.28 -20.06
C ILE A 105 -4.48 15.35 -18.54
N GLY A 106 -5.43 14.65 -17.93
CA GLY A 106 -5.56 14.54 -16.48
C GLY A 106 -4.77 13.36 -15.92
N THR A 107 -4.08 13.58 -14.81
CA THR A 107 -3.44 12.50 -14.06
C THR A 107 -3.01 12.95 -12.65
N HIS A 108 -2.53 12.02 -11.83
CA HIS A 108 -1.88 12.33 -10.56
C HIS A 108 -0.41 12.74 -10.81
N PRO A 109 0.16 13.72 -10.07
CA PRO A 109 1.55 14.17 -10.28
C PRO A 109 2.60 13.05 -10.24
N HIS A 110 2.42 12.04 -9.39
CA HIS A 110 3.33 10.86 -9.39
C HIS A 110 3.22 10.03 -10.67
N ALA A 111 2.03 9.89 -11.25
CA ALA A 111 1.87 9.19 -12.51
C ALA A 111 2.41 10.01 -13.70
N GLU A 112 2.25 11.34 -13.67
CA GLU A 112 2.89 12.24 -14.62
C GLU A 112 4.41 12.04 -14.62
N SER A 113 5.03 12.04 -13.42
CA SER A 113 6.48 11.87 -13.28
C SER A 113 7.00 10.55 -13.83
N GLN A 114 6.16 9.51 -13.85
CA GLN A 114 6.49 8.17 -14.35
C GLN A 114 6.10 7.94 -15.82
N CYS A 115 5.50 8.93 -16.49
CA CYS A 115 5.08 8.86 -17.90
C CYS A 115 5.62 10.03 -18.72
N ARG A 116 6.70 10.69 -18.28
CA ARG A 116 7.21 11.92 -18.88
C ARG A 116 7.67 11.73 -20.31
N ASP A 117 8.38 10.65 -20.58
CA ASP A 117 8.93 10.37 -21.90
C ASP A 117 7.81 10.16 -22.91
N TYR A 118 6.79 9.40 -22.53
CA TYR A 118 5.60 9.20 -23.36
C TYR A 118 4.87 10.52 -23.66
N ILE A 119 4.59 11.31 -22.61
CA ILE A 119 3.90 12.60 -22.76
C ILE A 119 4.71 13.55 -23.67
N ALA A 120 6.00 13.70 -23.42
CA ALA A 120 6.88 14.58 -24.20
C ALA A 120 6.97 14.16 -25.67
N GLN A 121 6.97 12.86 -25.95
CA GLN A 121 7.07 12.34 -27.31
C GLN A 121 5.76 12.44 -28.10
N LYS A 122 4.64 12.10 -27.47
CA LYS A 122 3.34 11.95 -28.17
C LYS A 122 2.47 13.20 -28.07
N TYR A 123 2.56 13.94 -26.96
CA TYR A 123 1.69 15.07 -26.62
C TYR A 123 2.46 16.28 -26.08
N PRO A 124 3.52 16.77 -26.78
CA PRO A 124 4.42 17.81 -26.27
C PRO A 124 3.76 19.17 -26.00
N HIS A 125 2.54 19.38 -26.49
CA HIS A 125 1.81 20.63 -26.34
C HIS A 125 0.54 20.50 -25.47
N ALA A 126 0.28 19.31 -24.92
CA ALA A 126 -0.87 19.11 -24.06
C ALA A 126 -0.63 19.71 -22.66
N GLU A 127 -1.66 20.35 -22.12
CA GLU A 127 -1.69 20.79 -20.74
C GLU A 127 -1.89 19.58 -19.83
N ILE A 128 -1.03 19.42 -18.82
CA ILE A 128 -1.20 18.39 -17.80
C ILE A 128 -2.01 18.98 -16.64
N VAL A 129 -3.16 18.37 -16.36
CA VAL A 129 -4.09 18.81 -15.31
C VAL A 129 -3.95 17.86 -14.11
N PRO A 130 -3.47 18.34 -12.96
CA PRO A 130 -3.27 17.50 -11.78
C PRO A 130 -4.60 17.11 -11.13
N TYR A 131 -4.72 15.83 -10.77
CA TYR A 131 -5.83 15.27 -10.01
C TYR A 131 -5.35 14.58 -8.74
N PRO A 132 -6.23 14.44 -7.71
CA PRO A 132 -5.86 13.82 -6.44
C PRO A 132 -5.61 12.31 -6.55
N SER A 133 -6.05 11.67 -7.65
CA SER A 133 -5.70 10.30 -8.02
C SER A 133 -5.81 10.11 -9.53
N THR A 134 -5.17 9.07 -10.06
CA THR A 134 -5.30 8.71 -11.48
C THR A 134 -6.73 8.28 -11.83
N ALA A 135 -7.42 7.60 -10.90
CA ALA A 135 -8.82 7.23 -11.08
C ALA A 135 -9.76 8.45 -11.09
N ALA A 136 -9.49 9.48 -10.28
CA ALA A 136 -10.25 10.75 -10.33
C ALA A 136 -10.07 11.47 -11.67
N ALA A 137 -8.89 11.39 -12.28
CA ALA A 137 -8.68 11.92 -13.63
C ALA A 137 -9.47 11.14 -14.69
N ALA A 138 -9.53 9.80 -14.57
CA ALA A 138 -10.36 8.97 -15.45
C ALA A 138 -11.85 9.28 -15.30
N GLU A 139 -12.32 9.50 -14.06
CA GLU A 139 -13.69 9.94 -13.80
C GLU A 139 -13.99 11.31 -14.46
N ALA A 140 -13.11 12.29 -14.30
CA ALA A 140 -13.26 13.61 -14.92
C ALA A 140 -13.25 13.51 -16.45
N LEU A 141 -12.42 12.65 -17.04
CA LEU A 141 -12.45 12.35 -18.47
C LEU A 141 -13.81 11.80 -18.89
N SER A 142 -14.38 10.86 -18.14
CA SER A 142 -15.70 10.28 -18.45
C SER A 142 -16.82 11.32 -18.45
N LYS A 143 -16.71 12.35 -17.59
CA LYS A 143 -17.62 13.49 -17.50
C LYS A 143 -17.42 14.52 -18.63
N GLY A 144 -16.28 14.48 -19.34
CA GLY A 144 -15.95 15.38 -20.44
C GLY A 144 -15.17 16.63 -20.02
N ASP A 145 -14.60 16.65 -18.83
CA ASP A 145 -13.79 17.76 -18.32
C ASP A 145 -12.36 17.74 -18.89
N LEU A 146 -11.96 16.63 -19.54
CA LEU A 146 -10.65 16.36 -20.10
C LEU A 146 -10.76 15.71 -21.47
N ASP A 147 -9.67 15.77 -22.26
CA ASP A 147 -9.58 15.08 -23.56
C ASP A 147 -8.98 13.68 -23.40
N ALA A 148 -8.08 13.50 -22.41
CA ALA A 148 -7.42 12.25 -22.09
C ALA A 148 -7.11 12.15 -20.59
N ALA A 149 -6.83 10.93 -20.14
CA ALA A 149 -6.32 10.66 -18.80
C ALA A 149 -5.22 9.60 -18.84
N ILE A 150 -4.32 9.66 -17.85
CA ILE A 150 -3.36 8.60 -17.57
C ILE A 150 -3.76 7.97 -16.23
N ALA A 151 -4.12 6.68 -16.28
CA ALA A 151 -4.57 5.95 -15.11
C ALA A 151 -4.31 4.44 -15.26
N SER A 152 -4.74 3.63 -14.27
CA SER A 152 -4.72 2.18 -14.37
C SER A 152 -5.69 1.67 -15.44
N SER A 153 -5.39 0.54 -16.08
CA SER A 153 -6.33 -0.08 -17.04
C SER A 153 -7.69 -0.40 -16.43
N ALA A 154 -7.74 -0.69 -15.13
CA ALA A 154 -9.00 -0.92 -14.41
C ALA A 154 -9.92 0.31 -14.38
N ALA A 155 -9.35 1.52 -14.38
CA ALA A 155 -10.14 2.75 -14.46
C ALA A 155 -10.82 2.89 -15.84
N ALA A 156 -10.16 2.48 -16.92
CA ALA A 156 -10.75 2.52 -18.25
C ALA A 156 -11.98 1.61 -18.37
N GLU A 157 -11.90 0.40 -17.82
CA GLU A 157 -13.03 -0.54 -17.78
C GLU A 157 -14.20 0.04 -16.97
N HIS A 158 -13.91 0.59 -15.78
CA HIS A 158 -14.93 1.11 -14.89
C HIS A 158 -15.69 2.33 -15.48
N TYR A 159 -14.98 3.21 -16.17
CA TYR A 159 -15.54 4.46 -16.72
C TYR A 159 -15.90 4.38 -18.21
N ASP A 160 -15.90 3.19 -18.83
CA ASP A 160 -16.13 2.96 -20.26
C ASP A 160 -15.26 3.84 -21.17
N LEU A 161 -13.96 3.88 -20.88
CA LEU A 161 -12.97 4.65 -21.63
C LEU A 161 -12.19 3.76 -22.59
N GLU A 162 -11.75 4.34 -23.70
CA GLU A 162 -10.90 3.67 -24.70
C GLU A 162 -9.43 3.78 -24.29
N ILE A 163 -8.76 2.64 -24.05
CA ILE A 163 -7.30 2.61 -23.91
C ILE A 163 -6.68 2.75 -25.30
N ARG A 164 -5.95 3.83 -25.55
CA ARG A 164 -5.18 4.03 -26.78
C ARG A 164 -3.80 3.41 -26.73
N GLU A 165 -3.18 3.47 -25.58
CA GLU A 165 -1.86 2.87 -25.37
C GLU A 165 -1.76 2.40 -23.94
N ALA A 166 -1.35 1.15 -23.75
CA ALA A 166 -1.14 0.53 -22.46
C ALA A 166 0.37 0.55 -22.12
N ASP A 167 0.66 0.44 -20.81
CA ASP A 167 2.03 0.35 -20.29
C ASP A 167 2.95 1.48 -20.76
N ILE A 168 2.46 2.72 -20.59
CA ILE A 168 3.16 3.94 -21.01
C ILE A 168 4.15 4.47 -19.95
N GLY A 169 4.34 3.75 -18.86
CA GLY A 169 5.24 4.15 -17.78
C GLY A 169 6.72 4.04 -18.19
N ASP A 170 7.52 5.03 -17.83
CA ASP A 170 8.95 5.06 -18.08
C ASP A 170 9.72 3.96 -17.33
N ASN A 171 9.10 3.39 -16.27
CA ASN A 171 9.63 2.30 -15.46
C ASN A 171 8.70 1.07 -15.47
N SER A 172 9.06 0.06 -16.26
CA SER A 172 8.28 -1.18 -16.40
C SER A 172 8.32 -2.11 -15.16
N GLY A 173 9.17 -1.80 -14.17
CA GLY A 173 9.34 -2.62 -12.96
C GLY A 173 8.68 -2.05 -11.72
N ALA A 174 7.85 -1.00 -11.84
CA ALA A 174 7.18 -0.40 -10.71
C ALA A 174 6.17 -1.36 -10.08
N VAL A 175 6.26 -1.55 -8.74
CA VAL A 175 5.38 -2.43 -7.96
C VAL A 175 4.91 -1.70 -6.71
N THR A 176 3.63 -1.83 -6.38
CA THR A 176 3.08 -1.39 -5.09
C THR A 176 2.76 -2.59 -4.22
N ARG A 177 3.21 -2.56 -2.98
CA ARG A 177 2.80 -3.49 -1.93
C ARG A 177 1.64 -2.89 -1.14
N PHE A 178 0.59 -3.67 -1.00
CA PHE A 178 -0.59 -3.38 -0.18
C PHE A 178 -0.63 -4.34 1.00
N ILE A 179 -1.18 -3.89 2.12
CA ILE A 179 -1.43 -4.73 3.28
C ILE A 179 -2.92 -4.83 3.56
N CYS A 180 -3.32 -6.01 4.03
CA CYS A 180 -4.66 -6.28 4.51
C CYS A 180 -4.65 -6.21 6.03
N ALA A 181 -5.29 -5.18 6.60
CA ALA A 181 -5.38 -4.93 8.03
C ALA A 181 -6.74 -5.35 8.57
N GLN A 182 -6.76 -5.86 9.81
CA GLN A 182 -7.95 -6.28 10.55
C GLN A 182 -7.82 -5.93 12.03
N LYS A 183 -8.90 -6.14 12.80
CA LYS A 183 -8.83 -6.03 14.27
C LYS A 183 -7.86 -7.08 14.84
N PRO A 184 -7.15 -6.76 15.94
CA PRO A 184 -6.28 -7.72 16.61
C PRO A 184 -7.03 -8.94 17.12
N GLY A 185 -6.33 -10.07 17.27
CA GLY A 185 -6.86 -11.29 17.87
C GLY A 185 -6.64 -12.56 17.07
N TRP A 186 -6.43 -12.44 15.76
CA TRP A 186 -6.10 -13.57 14.92
C TRP A 186 -4.91 -13.25 13.99
N ILE A 187 -4.04 -14.21 13.83
CA ILE A 187 -2.94 -14.19 12.85
C ILE A 187 -2.97 -15.49 12.05
N PRO A 188 -2.59 -15.48 10.77
CA PRO A 188 -2.47 -16.68 9.95
C PRO A 188 -1.57 -17.74 10.61
N GLU A 189 -1.74 -19.02 10.28
CA GLU A 189 -0.80 -20.05 10.66
C GLU A 189 0.49 -19.95 9.82
N PRO A 190 1.64 -20.38 10.36
CA PRO A 190 2.91 -20.34 9.63
C PRO A 190 2.83 -21.11 8.31
N THR A 191 3.34 -20.50 7.25
CA THR A 191 3.40 -21.12 5.91
C THR A 191 4.82 -21.55 5.53
N GLY A 192 5.83 -21.11 6.28
CA GLY A 192 7.23 -21.26 5.94
C GLY A 192 7.74 -20.21 4.95
N HIS A 193 6.86 -19.31 4.49
CA HIS A 193 7.20 -18.16 3.65
C HIS A 193 6.46 -16.93 4.14
N ASP A 194 6.77 -16.52 5.36
CA ASP A 194 6.03 -15.51 6.07
C ASP A 194 6.86 -14.23 6.27
N ARG A 195 6.16 -13.18 6.62
CA ARG A 195 6.71 -11.89 7.06
C ARG A 195 6.13 -11.54 8.41
N THR A 196 6.99 -11.05 9.29
CA THR A 196 6.57 -10.44 10.55
C THR A 196 6.86 -8.96 10.52
N SER A 197 5.85 -8.14 10.78
CA SER A 197 5.93 -6.69 10.83
C SER A 197 5.77 -6.20 12.26
N MET A 198 6.55 -5.20 12.64
CA MET A 198 6.51 -4.59 13.97
C MET A 198 6.89 -3.11 13.93
N ALA A 199 6.38 -2.34 14.91
CA ALA A 199 6.86 -1.00 15.20
C ALA A 199 7.66 -1.05 16.51
N VAL A 200 8.89 -0.60 16.46
CA VAL A 200 9.85 -0.61 17.57
C VAL A 200 10.06 0.82 18.04
N PHE A 201 9.78 1.09 19.30
CA PHE A 201 9.89 2.43 19.91
C PHE A 201 11.14 2.50 20.78
N ILE A 202 11.86 3.64 20.67
CA ILE A 202 13.03 3.96 21.46
C ILE A 202 12.78 5.34 22.08
N ASP A 203 12.61 5.41 23.39
CA ASP A 203 12.38 6.69 24.09
C ASP A 203 13.69 7.45 24.34
N ILE A 204 14.79 6.73 24.63
CA ILE A 204 16.10 7.31 24.88
C ILE A 204 16.97 7.11 23.64
N ASP A 205 16.94 8.13 22.75
CA ASP A 205 17.84 8.12 21.59
C ASP A 205 19.28 8.28 22.06
N HIS A 206 20.14 7.35 21.66
CA HIS A 206 21.58 7.35 21.92
C HIS A 206 22.35 6.83 20.71
N ALA A 207 23.63 7.20 20.66
CA ALA A 207 24.50 6.73 19.58
C ALA A 207 24.60 5.20 19.59
N GLY A 208 24.09 4.55 18.55
CA GLY A 208 24.10 3.08 18.42
C GLY A 208 22.75 2.41 18.68
N ALA A 209 21.70 3.11 19.13
CA ALA A 209 20.40 2.51 19.44
C ALA A 209 19.82 1.65 18.30
N LEU A 210 19.82 2.17 17.07
CA LEU A 210 19.43 1.37 15.90
C LEU A 210 20.35 0.17 15.66
N LEU A 211 21.65 0.32 15.88
CA LEU A 211 22.59 -0.78 15.70
C LEU A 211 22.32 -1.91 16.69
N GLU A 212 21.95 -1.62 17.93
CA GLU A 212 21.57 -2.61 18.94
C GLU A 212 20.37 -3.44 18.49
N ILE A 213 19.34 -2.80 17.94
CA ILE A 213 18.17 -3.48 17.34
C ILE A 213 18.62 -4.42 16.21
N LEU A 214 19.45 -3.92 15.29
CA LEU A 214 19.93 -4.72 14.15
C LEU A 214 20.80 -5.90 14.58
N GLN A 215 21.59 -5.75 15.64
CA GLN A 215 22.41 -6.82 16.20
C GLN A 215 21.57 -7.97 16.76
N VAL A 216 20.39 -7.68 17.34
CA VAL A 216 19.49 -8.74 17.82
C VAL A 216 19.02 -9.61 16.65
N PHE A 217 18.59 -9.02 15.56
CA PHE A 217 18.17 -9.80 14.38
C PHE A 217 19.34 -10.59 13.78
N ALA A 218 20.52 -9.97 13.65
CA ALA A 218 21.72 -10.65 13.16
C ALA A 218 22.14 -11.82 14.05
N LYS A 219 22.03 -11.70 15.38
CA LYS A 219 22.34 -12.75 16.37
C LYS A 219 21.50 -14.01 16.17
N TYR A 220 20.24 -13.85 15.76
CA TYR A 220 19.30 -14.96 15.56
C TYR A 220 19.15 -15.36 14.09
N ASP A 221 19.99 -14.83 13.20
CA ASP A 221 19.95 -15.09 11.74
C ASP A 221 18.60 -14.76 11.11
N VAL A 222 17.97 -13.66 11.55
CA VAL A 222 16.70 -13.15 11.04
C VAL A 222 16.97 -12.05 10.03
N ASN A 223 16.53 -12.26 8.78
CA ASN A 223 16.73 -11.30 7.70
C ASN A 223 15.66 -10.18 7.74
N LEU A 224 16.13 -8.92 7.68
CA LEU A 224 15.25 -7.75 7.52
C LEU A 224 14.92 -7.54 6.05
N THR A 225 13.64 -7.34 5.76
CA THR A 225 13.17 -7.04 4.40
C THR A 225 12.71 -5.61 4.23
N PHE A 226 12.46 -4.91 5.34
CA PHE A 226 12.06 -3.51 5.36
C PHE A 226 12.49 -2.85 6.68
N ILE A 227 12.93 -1.61 6.60
CA ILE A 227 13.14 -0.74 7.76
C ILE A 227 12.87 0.71 7.39
N GLN A 228 12.05 1.37 8.18
CA GLN A 228 11.72 2.77 8.00
C GLN A 228 11.68 3.49 9.35
N SER A 229 12.47 4.54 9.52
CA SER A 229 12.34 5.43 10.68
C SER A 229 11.20 6.42 10.45
N ARG A 230 10.40 6.63 11.49
CA ARG A 230 9.30 7.60 11.50
C ARG A 230 9.34 8.44 12.79
N PRO A 231 9.09 9.76 12.72
CA PRO A 231 8.97 10.57 13.92
C PRO A 231 7.74 10.14 14.72
N THR A 232 7.84 10.15 16.06
CA THR A 232 6.70 9.80 16.93
C THR A 232 5.60 10.88 16.94
N GLY A 233 5.87 12.06 16.42
CA GLY A 233 4.95 13.21 16.45
C GLY A 233 4.84 13.90 17.82
N ARG A 234 5.57 13.43 18.85
CA ARG A 234 5.56 14.03 20.21
C ARG A 234 6.57 15.16 20.31
N GLU A 235 7.85 14.87 20.05
CA GLU A 235 8.95 15.82 20.10
C GLU A 235 9.95 15.54 18.97
N LEU A 236 10.75 16.56 18.58
CA LEU A 236 11.84 16.38 17.64
C LEU A 236 12.94 15.49 18.27
N GLY A 237 13.43 14.51 17.51
CA GLY A 237 14.45 13.57 17.97
C GLY A 237 13.89 12.25 18.51
N HIS A 238 12.57 12.10 18.66
CA HIS A 238 11.95 10.84 19.04
C HIS A 238 11.42 10.12 17.80
N TYR A 239 11.95 8.91 17.57
CA TYR A 239 11.65 8.08 16.40
C TYR A 239 11.16 6.72 16.83
N HIS A 240 10.36 6.09 15.95
CA HIS A 240 10.11 4.66 15.97
C HIS A 240 10.51 4.06 14.64
N PHE A 241 10.78 2.78 14.64
CA PHE A 241 11.17 2.04 13.44
C PHE A 241 10.08 1.04 13.08
N ILE A 242 9.58 1.13 11.83
CA ILE A 242 8.77 0.05 11.27
C ILE A 242 9.74 -0.94 10.65
N ILE A 243 9.65 -2.20 11.07
CA ILE A 243 10.56 -3.27 10.66
C ILE A 243 9.75 -4.45 10.17
N ASP A 244 10.09 -4.95 8.99
CA ASP A 244 9.62 -6.24 8.50
C ASP A 244 10.79 -7.22 8.47
N VAL A 245 10.55 -8.44 8.97
CA VAL A 245 11.51 -9.54 8.95
C VAL A 245 10.93 -10.76 8.24
N GLU A 246 11.80 -11.60 7.70
CA GLU A 246 11.41 -12.90 7.17
C GLU A 246 11.14 -13.87 8.32
N GLY A 247 10.10 -14.69 8.13
CA GLY A 247 9.66 -15.69 9.10
C GLY A 247 8.41 -15.25 9.87
N HIS A 248 7.81 -16.24 10.52
CA HIS A 248 6.60 -16.07 11.31
C HIS A 248 6.94 -15.85 12.79
N ILE A 249 6.11 -15.14 13.54
CA ILE A 249 6.31 -14.88 14.98
C ILE A 249 6.43 -16.17 15.83
N LYS A 250 5.86 -17.28 15.34
CA LYS A 250 5.98 -18.61 15.96
C LYS A 250 7.28 -19.33 15.60
N ASP A 251 8.08 -18.84 14.67
CA ASP A 251 9.39 -19.39 14.32
C ASP A 251 10.38 -19.01 15.41
N THR A 252 11.11 -19.99 15.92
CA THR A 252 12.02 -19.80 17.05
C THR A 252 13.02 -18.64 16.89
N PRO A 253 13.63 -18.38 15.71
CA PRO A 253 14.52 -17.24 15.53
C PRO A 253 13.78 -15.90 15.70
N VAL A 254 12.60 -15.76 15.11
CA VAL A 254 11.79 -14.52 15.18
C VAL A 254 11.28 -14.31 16.60
N GLU A 255 10.73 -15.37 17.24
CA GLU A 255 10.24 -15.33 18.63
C GLU A 255 11.34 -14.84 19.59
N LYS A 256 12.54 -15.43 19.50
CA LYS A 256 13.69 -15.04 20.33
C LYS A 256 14.15 -13.61 20.07
N SER A 257 14.18 -13.19 18.81
CA SER A 257 14.53 -11.80 18.44
C SER A 257 13.55 -10.81 19.07
N VAL A 258 12.24 -11.05 18.95
CA VAL A 258 11.22 -10.18 19.52
C VAL A 258 11.27 -10.18 21.05
N ALA A 259 11.54 -11.33 21.68
CA ALA A 259 11.69 -11.41 23.13
C ALA A 259 12.88 -10.57 23.62
N GLU A 260 14.05 -10.66 22.97
CA GLU A 260 15.23 -9.87 23.34
C GLU A 260 15.04 -8.37 23.05
N LEU A 261 14.41 -8.03 21.94
CA LEU A 261 14.09 -6.62 21.62
C LEU A 261 13.22 -5.97 22.70
N ARG A 262 12.29 -6.71 23.31
CA ARG A 262 11.45 -6.19 24.41
C ARG A 262 12.23 -5.86 25.69
N GLU A 263 13.45 -6.35 25.82
CA GLU A 263 14.33 -6.04 26.95
C GLU A 263 15.16 -4.78 26.72
N ILE A 264 15.37 -4.38 25.47
CA ILE A 264 16.24 -3.25 25.09
C ILE A 264 15.49 -2.07 24.50
N CYS A 265 14.22 -2.24 24.10
CA CYS A 265 13.39 -1.19 23.55
C CYS A 265 12.24 -0.83 24.51
N ASP A 266 11.77 0.39 24.45
CA ASP A 266 10.73 0.87 25.37
C ASP A 266 9.36 0.24 25.08
N ASP A 267 9.03 0.04 23.81
CA ASP A 267 7.82 -0.66 23.39
C ASP A 267 8.02 -1.32 22.03
N ILE A 268 7.32 -2.43 21.83
CA ILE A 268 7.22 -3.13 20.53
C ILE A 268 5.75 -3.40 20.25
N ARG A 269 5.24 -2.71 19.27
CA ARG A 269 3.93 -2.99 18.73
C ARG A 269 4.04 -4.06 17.64
N PHE A 270 3.50 -5.24 17.90
CA PHE A 270 3.34 -6.28 16.90
C PHE A 270 2.28 -5.86 15.87
N LEU A 271 2.65 -5.79 14.60
CA LEU A 271 1.76 -5.39 13.51
C LEU A 271 1.19 -6.58 12.74
N GLY A 272 1.79 -7.77 12.84
CA GLY A 272 1.27 -8.98 12.23
C GLY A 272 2.37 -9.95 11.78
N SER A 273 1.98 -11.21 11.64
CA SER A 273 2.75 -12.24 10.91
C SER A 273 1.82 -12.85 9.88
N TYR A 274 2.24 -12.87 8.63
CA TYR A 274 1.37 -13.21 7.50
C TYR A 274 2.17 -13.78 6.32
N PRO A 275 1.52 -14.58 5.46
CA PRO A 275 2.14 -15.10 4.24
C PRO A 275 2.64 -13.96 3.35
N ARG A 276 3.88 -14.09 2.87
CA ARG A 276 4.43 -13.21 1.83
C ARG A 276 3.83 -13.58 0.48
N GLU A 277 3.47 -12.58 -0.31
CA GLU A 277 3.13 -12.85 -1.70
C GLU A 277 4.39 -13.26 -2.48
N VAL A 278 4.35 -14.43 -3.09
CA VAL A 278 5.44 -14.90 -3.98
C VAL A 278 5.40 -14.04 -5.23
N ARG A 279 6.47 -13.31 -5.49
CA ARG A 279 6.62 -12.61 -6.78
C ARG A 279 6.64 -13.67 -7.88
N ALA A 280 5.63 -13.62 -8.77
CA ALA A 280 5.56 -14.45 -9.95
C ALA A 280 6.62 -14.03 -10.98
#